data_b8ef6c6ff479e1460567acc2c901b03b
#
_entry.id   b8ef6c6ff479e1460567acc2c901b03b
#
_cell.length_a   1.000
_cell.length_b   1.000
_cell.length_c   1.000
_cell.angle_alpha   90.00
_cell.angle_beta   90.00
_cell.angle_gamma   90.00
#
_symmetry.space_group_name_H-M   'P 1'
#
loop_
_entity.id
_entity.type
_entity.pdbx_description
1 polymer ?
#
loop_
_entity_poly.entity_id
_entity_poly.type
_entity_poly.pdbx_seq_one_letter_code
_entity_poly.pdbx_strand_id
1 'polypeptide(L)'
;SNSWDYGPLGVEFKNNVKKAWWKKFVQESPTNVGVDAAILMNPQVWVATGHVGGFSDPLMDCKDCKTRHRADKLIEDFTGESADGWSNEKMMDFIKEHHIQCPNCGSENFTEIRQFNLMFKTFQGVTEDQKNEIYLRPETAQGIFVNFPSVQRTTRKKLPFGIAQVGKSFRNEITPGNFTFRTREFEQMELEFFCKPGTDLEWFQYWKDYCKQWLFSLGMTEENLRFRDHRPEELAFYSKATTDVEYLFPFGWGELWGIADRTDYDLKRHQEHSGKDLTYFDQEENRRYIPYVIEPSLGADRMALAFLCDAYDEEVVGQDKNGKDDIRVVLHLHPALAPFKAAVLPLSKKLAPKAQEIHDMLSKHFMVDY
;
A
#
# COMPACT_ATOMS: atom_id res chain seq x y z
N SER A 1 -2.58 -13.48 -16.21
CA SER A 1 -1.45 -13.35 -15.28
C SER A 1 -1.75 -12.41 -14.13
N ASN A 2 -2.69 -11.46 -14.28
CA ASN A 2 -2.97 -10.39 -13.29
C ASN A 2 -1.70 -9.61 -12.90
N SER A 3 -0.82 -9.40 -13.86
CA SER A 3 0.33 -8.49 -13.80
C SER A 3 0.11 -7.40 -14.82
N TRP A 4 0.48 -6.16 -14.49
CA TRP A 4 0.15 -4.99 -15.27
C TRP A 4 1.38 -4.12 -15.49
N ASP A 5 1.55 -3.63 -16.71
CA ASP A 5 2.57 -2.66 -17.07
C ASP A 5 1.96 -1.26 -17.12
N TYR A 6 2.78 -0.26 -16.81
CA TYR A 6 2.40 1.15 -16.95
C TYR A 6 2.97 1.68 -18.27
N GLY A 7 2.07 2.19 -19.13
CA GLY A 7 2.46 2.88 -20.35
C GLY A 7 3.02 4.29 -20.08
N PRO A 8 3.33 5.07 -21.15
CA PRO A 8 3.99 6.38 -21.00
C PRO A 8 3.24 7.36 -20.09
N LEU A 9 1.93 7.48 -20.22
CA LEU A 9 1.12 8.35 -19.33
C LEU A 9 1.01 7.76 -17.92
N GLY A 10 0.85 6.44 -17.82
CA GLY A 10 0.68 5.76 -16.54
C GLY A 10 1.92 5.83 -15.66
N VAL A 11 3.12 5.68 -16.23
CA VAL A 11 4.38 5.78 -15.46
C VAL A 11 4.60 7.19 -14.93
N GLU A 12 4.32 8.22 -15.73
CA GLU A 12 4.42 9.63 -15.29
C GLU A 12 3.40 9.93 -14.18
N PHE A 13 2.17 9.46 -14.34
CA PHE A 13 1.11 9.61 -13.32
C PHE A 13 1.51 8.94 -12.00
N LYS A 14 1.92 7.68 -12.03
CA LYS A 14 2.36 6.95 -10.85
C LYS A 14 3.57 7.60 -10.18
N ASN A 15 4.55 8.06 -10.96
CA ASN A 15 5.70 8.80 -10.44
C ASN A 15 5.27 10.11 -9.76
N ASN A 16 4.29 10.82 -10.31
CA ASN A 16 3.75 12.02 -9.70
C ASN A 16 3.05 11.74 -8.36
N VAL A 17 2.31 10.63 -8.25
CA VAL A 17 1.71 10.18 -6.98
C VAL A 17 2.79 9.93 -5.94
N LYS A 18 3.83 9.16 -6.29
CA LYS A 18 4.96 8.88 -5.39
C LYS A 18 5.71 10.17 -5.00
N LYS A 19 5.92 11.07 -5.95
CA LYS A 19 6.57 12.37 -5.71
C LYS A 19 5.76 13.27 -4.79
N ALA A 20 4.45 13.33 -4.96
CA ALA A 20 3.55 14.09 -4.09
C ALA A 20 3.58 13.57 -2.65
N TRP A 21 3.58 12.23 -2.48
CA TRP A 21 3.71 11.61 -1.17
C TRP A 21 5.07 11.91 -0.53
N TRP A 22 6.17 11.71 -1.26
CA TRP A 22 7.53 11.97 -0.77
C TRP A 22 7.72 13.43 -0.36
N LYS A 23 7.20 14.34 -1.17
CA LYS A 23 7.21 15.77 -0.85
C LYS A 23 6.54 16.05 0.49
N LYS A 24 5.33 15.51 0.71
CA LYS A 24 4.55 15.76 1.92
C LYS A 24 5.12 15.06 3.15
N PHE A 25 5.46 13.78 3.03
CA PHE A 25 5.83 12.94 4.18
C PHE A 25 7.33 13.00 4.52
N VAL A 26 8.18 13.41 3.60
CA VAL A 26 9.63 13.50 3.83
C VAL A 26 10.13 14.92 3.68
N GLN A 27 9.97 15.54 2.52
CA GLN A 27 10.57 16.83 2.22
C GLN A 27 10.01 17.97 3.09
N GLU A 28 8.70 18.03 3.29
CA GLU A 28 8.03 19.05 4.10
C GLU A 28 8.07 18.75 5.61
N SER A 29 8.49 17.55 5.99
CA SER A 29 8.59 17.17 7.40
C SER A 29 9.98 17.50 7.97
N PRO A 30 10.08 18.22 9.08
CA PRO A 30 11.38 18.52 9.71
C PRO A 30 11.98 17.29 10.41
N THR A 31 11.18 16.26 10.67
CA THR A 31 11.58 15.11 11.47
C THR A 31 11.81 13.85 10.65
N ASN A 32 11.15 13.68 9.48
CA ASN A 32 11.25 12.46 8.70
C ASN A 32 12.44 12.46 7.74
N VAL A 33 12.97 11.28 7.50
CA VAL A 33 14.05 11.01 6.53
C VAL A 33 13.68 9.82 5.67
N GLY A 34 14.38 9.65 4.55
CA GLY A 34 14.16 8.53 3.63
C GLY A 34 15.24 7.47 3.72
N VAL A 35 14.87 6.24 3.35
CA VAL A 35 15.80 5.12 3.07
C VAL A 35 15.37 4.42 1.79
N ASP A 36 16.31 3.68 1.21
CA ASP A 36 16.07 2.71 0.15
C ASP A 36 16.76 1.39 0.54
N ALA A 37 16.01 0.50 1.17
CA ALA A 37 16.51 -0.80 1.61
C ALA A 37 16.44 -1.82 0.47
N ALA A 38 17.36 -2.78 0.47
CA ALA A 38 17.37 -3.86 -0.51
C ALA A 38 16.10 -4.71 -0.46
N ILE A 39 15.63 -5.19 -1.61
CA ILE A 39 14.52 -6.15 -1.72
C ILE A 39 14.93 -7.51 -1.13
N LEU A 40 16.13 -7.98 -1.49
CA LEU A 40 16.70 -9.24 -1.02
C LEU A 40 17.41 -8.98 0.30
N MET A 41 16.85 -9.51 1.36
CA MET A 41 17.32 -9.31 2.73
C MET A 41 17.74 -10.65 3.34
N ASN A 42 18.45 -10.60 4.46
CA ASN A 42 18.74 -11.81 5.22
C ASN A 42 17.42 -12.53 5.57
N PRO A 43 17.26 -13.82 5.23
CA PRO A 43 16.04 -14.59 5.51
C PRO A 43 15.61 -14.59 6.99
N GLN A 44 16.56 -14.43 7.90
CA GLN A 44 16.27 -14.35 9.33
C GLN A 44 15.40 -13.14 9.72
N VAL A 45 15.40 -12.09 8.92
CA VAL A 45 14.46 -10.95 9.12
C VAL A 45 13.02 -11.45 9.10
N TRP A 46 12.67 -12.29 8.14
CA TRP A 46 11.32 -12.82 7.95
C TRP A 46 10.95 -13.93 8.94
N VAL A 47 11.95 -14.63 9.47
CA VAL A 47 11.78 -15.55 10.61
C VAL A 47 11.49 -14.75 11.88
N ALA A 48 12.26 -13.70 12.14
CA ALA A 48 12.10 -12.84 13.32
C ALA A 48 10.70 -12.21 13.40
N THR A 49 10.17 -11.73 12.27
CA THR A 49 8.85 -11.10 12.19
C THR A 49 7.68 -12.07 12.16
N GLY A 50 7.95 -13.37 11.97
CA GLY A 50 6.92 -14.40 11.84
C GLY A 50 6.31 -14.55 10.43
N HIS A 51 6.78 -13.81 9.43
CA HIS A 51 6.26 -13.91 8.06
C HIS A 51 6.46 -15.31 7.46
N VAL A 52 7.59 -15.95 7.71
CA VAL A 52 7.86 -17.30 7.18
C VAL A 52 6.87 -18.33 7.70
N GLY A 53 6.45 -18.20 8.97
CA GLY A 53 5.55 -19.17 9.61
C GLY A 53 4.08 -18.80 9.59
N GLY A 54 3.72 -17.51 9.48
CA GLY A 54 2.37 -17.04 9.74
C GLY A 54 1.78 -16.07 8.71
N PHE A 55 2.55 -15.64 7.72
CA PHE A 55 2.03 -14.76 6.67
C PHE A 55 1.29 -15.58 5.60
N SER A 56 0.05 -15.95 5.89
CA SER A 56 -0.72 -16.91 5.08
C SER A 56 -2.20 -16.54 5.02
N ASP A 57 -2.81 -16.91 3.90
CA ASP A 57 -4.26 -16.81 3.69
C ASP A 57 -4.92 -18.19 3.74
N PRO A 58 -6.19 -18.25 4.19
CA PRO A 58 -6.96 -19.48 4.21
C PRO A 58 -7.41 -19.87 2.79
N LEU A 59 -6.74 -20.84 2.20
CA LEU A 59 -6.98 -21.34 0.82
C LEU A 59 -7.91 -22.53 0.83
N MET A 60 -8.91 -22.50 -0.04
CA MET A 60 -9.77 -23.65 -0.38
C MET A 60 -10.01 -23.73 -1.90
N ASP A 61 -10.22 -24.93 -2.41
CA ASP A 61 -10.52 -25.16 -3.83
C ASP A 61 -11.97 -25.66 -3.96
N CYS A 62 -12.71 -25.16 -4.96
CA CYS A 62 -13.94 -25.80 -5.39
C CYS A 62 -13.58 -27.15 -6.08
N LYS A 63 -14.13 -28.26 -5.58
CA LYS A 63 -13.82 -29.59 -6.13
C LYS A 63 -14.40 -29.81 -7.53
N ASP A 64 -15.43 -29.07 -7.90
CA ASP A 64 -16.12 -29.22 -9.17
C ASP A 64 -15.46 -28.40 -10.30
N CYS A 65 -15.32 -27.09 -10.14
CA CYS A 65 -14.72 -26.24 -11.17
C CYS A 65 -13.22 -25.97 -11.00
N LYS A 66 -12.61 -26.48 -9.93
CA LYS A 66 -11.18 -26.31 -9.58
C LYS A 66 -10.72 -24.87 -9.34
N THR A 67 -11.66 -23.94 -9.20
CA THR A 67 -11.35 -22.55 -8.87
C THR A 67 -10.89 -22.44 -7.41
N ARG A 68 -9.85 -21.65 -7.19
CA ARG A 68 -9.30 -21.36 -5.86
C ARG A 68 -9.98 -20.15 -5.25
N HIS A 69 -10.22 -20.23 -3.95
CA HIS A 69 -10.84 -19.16 -3.19
C HIS A 69 -10.13 -18.93 -1.86
N ARG A 70 -10.19 -17.71 -1.37
CA ARG A 70 -9.92 -17.42 0.03
C ARG A 70 -11.21 -17.64 0.81
N ALA A 71 -11.12 -18.47 1.84
CA ALA A 71 -12.30 -18.79 2.66
C ALA A 71 -12.86 -17.58 3.41
N ASP A 72 -11.98 -16.74 3.94
CA ASP A 72 -12.34 -15.48 4.60
C ASP A 72 -13.10 -14.53 3.66
N LYS A 73 -12.67 -14.42 2.40
CA LYS A 73 -13.33 -13.57 1.41
C LYS A 73 -14.69 -14.12 0.96
N LEU A 74 -14.85 -15.42 0.85
CA LEU A 74 -16.16 -16.01 0.58
C LEU A 74 -17.18 -15.70 1.68
N ILE A 75 -16.73 -15.68 2.94
CA ILE A 75 -17.56 -15.32 4.09
C ILE A 75 -17.86 -13.83 4.07
N GLU A 76 -16.87 -12.99 3.85
CA GLU A 76 -17.01 -11.53 3.75
C GLU A 76 -17.99 -11.12 2.64
N ASP A 77 -17.85 -11.72 1.45
CA ASP A 77 -18.75 -11.45 0.31
C ASP A 77 -20.21 -11.86 0.62
N PHE A 78 -20.40 -12.88 1.45
CA PHE A 78 -21.73 -13.36 1.86
C PHE A 78 -22.32 -12.52 2.99
N THR A 79 -21.53 -12.12 3.98
CA THR A 79 -22.03 -11.45 5.20
C THR A 79 -21.91 -9.94 5.14
N GLY A 80 -20.98 -9.40 4.35
CA GLY A 80 -20.54 -8.01 4.39
C GLY A 80 -19.63 -7.69 5.59
N GLU A 81 -19.23 -8.68 6.39
CA GLU A 81 -18.37 -8.53 7.57
C GLU A 81 -17.07 -9.31 7.40
N SER A 82 -15.95 -8.77 7.92
CA SER A 82 -14.66 -9.44 7.89
C SER A 82 -14.65 -10.73 8.71
N ALA A 83 -14.06 -11.77 8.15
CA ALA A 83 -13.77 -13.03 8.84
C ALA A 83 -12.30 -13.15 9.27
N ASP A 84 -11.57 -12.04 9.28
CA ASP A 84 -10.16 -12.02 9.70
C ASP A 84 -10.01 -12.52 11.14
N GLY A 85 -8.98 -13.33 11.36
CA GLY A 85 -8.71 -13.92 12.67
C GLY A 85 -9.58 -15.13 13.05
N TRP A 86 -10.51 -15.57 12.18
CA TRP A 86 -11.24 -16.81 12.42
C TRP A 86 -10.35 -18.04 12.21
N SER A 87 -10.59 -19.09 12.99
CA SER A 87 -9.93 -20.38 12.74
C SER A 87 -10.45 -21.04 11.47
N ASN A 88 -9.62 -21.90 10.86
CA ASN A 88 -10.03 -22.66 9.66
C ASN A 88 -11.30 -23.49 9.93
N GLU A 89 -11.42 -24.07 11.11
CA GLU A 89 -12.61 -24.85 11.53
C GLU A 89 -13.85 -23.97 11.56
N LYS A 90 -13.78 -22.81 12.23
CA LYS A 90 -14.88 -21.86 12.31
C LYS A 90 -15.32 -21.37 10.92
N MET A 91 -14.36 -21.06 10.04
CA MET A 91 -14.68 -20.65 8.67
C MET A 91 -15.35 -21.77 7.89
N MET A 92 -14.84 -23.00 7.99
CA MET A 92 -15.40 -24.15 7.28
C MET A 92 -16.81 -24.49 7.77
N ASP A 93 -17.04 -24.46 9.09
CA ASP A 93 -18.37 -24.70 9.67
C ASP A 93 -19.35 -23.64 9.21
N PHE A 94 -18.96 -22.38 9.21
CA PHE A 94 -19.79 -21.27 8.74
C PHE A 94 -20.17 -21.41 7.25
N ILE A 95 -19.18 -21.75 6.38
CA ILE A 95 -19.43 -21.96 4.95
C ILE A 95 -20.44 -23.10 4.72
N LYS A 96 -20.32 -24.20 5.48
CA LYS A 96 -21.24 -25.35 5.38
C LYS A 96 -22.64 -25.00 5.94
N GLU A 97 -22.72 -24.36 7.10
CA GLU A 97 -23.98 -24.00 7.76
C GLU A 97 -24.81 -23.03 6.92
N HIS A 98 -24.17 -22.08 6.26
CA HIS A 98 -24.84 -21.05 5.47
C HIS A 98 -24.93 -21.39 3.98
N HIS A 99 -24.56 -22.62 3.58
CA HIS A 99 -24.61 -23.09 2.19
C HIS A 99 -23.93 -22.10 1.21
N ILE A 100 -22.77 -21.56 1.59
CA ILE A 100 -22.04 -20.63 0.75
C ILE A 100 -21.55 -21.36 -0.50
N GLN A 101 -21.91 -20.81 -1.66
CA GLN A 101 -21.63 -21.43 -2.96
C GLN A 101 -20.38 -20.82 -3.62
N CYS A 102 -19.76 -21.63 -4.46
CA CYS A 102 -18.68 -21.17 -5.32
C CYS A 102 -19.19 -20.10 -6.29
N PRO A 103 -18.64 -18.88 -6.30
CA PRO A 103 -19.08 -17.80 -7.18
C PRO A 103 -18.93 -18.12 -8.67
N ASN A 104 -18.07 -19.11 -9.00
CA ASN A 104 -17.79 -19.47 -10.38
C ASN A 104 -18.76 -20.51 -10.95
N CYS A 105 -19.24 -21.46 -10.14
CA CYS A 105 -20.08 -22.57 -10.64
C CYS A 105 -21.28 -22.92 -9.77
N GLY A 106 -21.51 -22.22 -8.66
CA GLY A 106 -22.64 -22.46 -7.75
C GLY A 106 -22.54 -23.72 -6.88
N SER A 107 -21.42 -24.45 -6.91
CA SER A 107 -21.22 -25.66 -6.12
C SER A 107 -20.87 -25.33 -4.65
N GLU A 108 -21.34 -26.17 -3.72
CA GLU A 108 -20.97 -26.14 -2.30
C GLU A 108 -19.82 -27.11 -1.97
N ASN A 109 -19.29 -27.81 -2.96
CA ASN A 109 -18.32 -28.88 -2.78
C ASN A 109 -16.88 -28.33 -2.75
N PHE A 110 -16.41 -27.97 -1.57
CA PHE A 110 -15.08 -27.42 -1.34
C PHE A 110 -14.11 -28.42 -0.70
N THR A 111 -12.81 -28.17 -0.85
CA THR A 111 -11.77 -28.85 -0.07
C THR A 111 -11.73 -28.29 1.36
N GLU A 112 -11.04 -29.00 2.25
CA GLU A 112 -10.67 -28.41 3.55
C GLU A 112 -9.81 -27.16 3.35
N ILE A 113 -9.91 -26.24 4.32
CA ILE A 113 -9.09 -25.02 4.31
C ILE A 113 -7.66 -25.35 4.72
N ARG A 114 -6.70 -24.88 3.94
CA ARG A 114 -5.26 -24.95 4.23
C ARG A 114 -4.64 -23.57 4.22
N GLN A 115 -3.63 -23.35 5.05
CA GLN A 115 -2.89 -22.08 5.06
C GLN A 115 -1.93 -22.04 3.87
N PHE A 116 -2.00 -20.96 3.11
CA PHE A 116 -1.12 -20.70 1.97
C PHE A 116 -0.23 -19.51 2.26
N ASN A 117 1.07 -19.75 2.43
CA ASN A 117 2.03 -18.68 2.71
C ASN A 117 2.21 -17.79 1.47
N LEU A 118 2.09 -16.47 1.67
CA LEU A 118 2.15 -15.47 0.60
C LEU A 118 3.57 -15.03 0.23
N MET A 119 4.61 -15.55 0.89
CA MET A 119 6.00 -15.22 0.57
C MET A 119 6.42 -15.85 -0.75
N PHE A 120 6.92 -15.05 -1.68
CA PHE A 120 7.67 -15.58 -2.81
C PHE A 120 9.05 -16.02 -2.36
N LYS A 121 9.43 -17.24 -2.74
CA LYS A 121 10.75 -17.81 -2.51
C LYS A 121 11.59 -17.77 -3.78
N THR A 122 12.89 -17.57 -3.60
CA THR A 122 13.89 -17.73 -4.67
C THR A 122 15.21 -18.20 -4.05
N PHE A 123 16.25 -18.32 -4.85
CA PHE A 123 17.56 -18.78 -4.41
C PHE A 123 18.64 -17.75 -4.73
N GLN A 124 19.60 -17.62 -3.85
CA GLN A 124 20.77 -16.78 -4.05
C GLN A 124 22.02 -17.66 -4.14
N GLY A 125 22.84 -17.46 -5.18
CA GLY A 125 24.02 -18.27 -5.44
C GLY A 125 23.83 -19.27 -6.56
N VAL A 126 24.68 -20.28 -6.63
CA VAL A 126 24.76 -21.21 -7.78
C VAL A 126 23.95 -22.49 -7.60
N THR A 127 23.44 -22.75 -6.40
CA THR A 127 22.68 -23.98 -6.09
C THR A 127 21.31 -23.63 -5.51
N GLU A 128 20.29 -24.39 -5.95
CA GLU A 128 18.91 -24.28 -5.45
C GLU A 128 18.70 -25.23 -4.27
N ASP A 129 19.34 -24.93 -3.14
CA ASP A 129 19.18 -25.68 -1.90
C ASP A 129 18.64 -24.78 -0.76
N GLN A 130 18.20 -25.42 0.33
CA GLN A 130 17.62 -24.71 1.47
C GLN A 130 18.53 -23.64 2.09
N LYS A 131 19.86 -23.80 1.97
CA LYS A 131 20.81 -22.83 2.52
C LYS A 131 20.87 -21.54 1.74
N ASN A 132 20.47 -21.61 0.47
CA ASN A 132 20.46 -20.50 -0.48
C ASN A 132 19.06 -19.92 -0.67
N GLU A 133 18.03 -20.43 0.03
CA GLU A 133 16.67 -19.93 -0.03
C GLU A 133 16.60 -18.51 0.54
N ILE A 134 16.03 -17.60 -0.25
CA ILE A 134 15.71 -16.24 0.14
C ILE A 134 14.29 -15.90 -0.28
N TYR A 135 13.78 -14.77 0.21
CA TYR A 135 12.43 -14.32 -0.05
C TYR A 135 12.44 -12.96 -0.75
N LEU A 136 11.45 -12.75 -1.62
CA LEU A 136 11.10 -11.40 -2.06
C LEU A 136 10.31 -10.74 -0.93
N ARG A 137 10.68 -9.53 -0.53
CA ARG A 137 10.04 -8.85 0.60
C ARG A 137 8.54 -8.66 0.35
N PRO A 138 7.67 -9.03 1.30
CA PRO A 138 6.23 -8.82 1.20
C PRO A 138 5.78 -7.43 1.63
N GLU A 139 6.69 -6.66 2.25
CA GLU A 139 6.49 -5.29 2.73
C GLU A 139 7.81 -4.53 2.80
N THR A 140 7.74 -3.22 2.76
CA THR A 140 8.92 -2.35 2.87
C THR A 140 9.27 -2.00 4.32
N ALA A 141 8.36 -2.22 5.27
CA ALA A 141 8.51 -1.88 6.68
C ALA A 141 9.77 -2.47 7.33
N GLN A 142 10.04 -3.76 7.11
CA GLN A 142 11.12 -4.45 7.80
C GLN A 142 12.52 -3.93 7.40
N GLY A 143 12.68 -3.46 6.17
CA GLY A 143 13.89 -2.76 5.73
C GLY A 143 14.14 -1.46 6.51
N ILE A 144 13.07 -0.80 6.93
CA ILE A 144 13.16 0.38 7.79
C ILE A 144 13.60 -0.02 9.20
N PHE A 145 12.94 -1.00 9.81
CA PHE A 145 13.25 -1.42 11.18
C PHE A 145 14.68 -1.90 11.37
N VAL A 146 15.20 -2.71 10.45
CA VAL A 146 16.58 -3.21 10.55
C VAL A 146 17.61 -2.10 10.33
N ASN A 147 17.25 -1.01 9.65
CA ASN A 147 18.10 0.15 9.44
C ASN A 147 17.92 1.26 10.48
N PHE A 148 16.96 1.12 11.41
CA PHE A 148 16.68 2.15 12.43
C PHE A 148 17.92 2.62 13.19
N PRO A 149 18.79 1.72 13.75
CA PRO A 149 19.96 2.17 14.49
C PRO A 149 20.97 2.94 13.63
N SER A 150 21.16 2.52 12.38
CA SER A 150 22.08 3.18 11.45
C SER A 150 21.57 4.57 11.06
N VAL A 151 20.28 4.68 10.75
CA VAL A 151 19.65 5.96 10.39
C VAL A 151 19.69 6.93 11.57
N GLN A 152 19.29 6.49 12.77
CA GLN A 152 19.30 7.30 13.96
C GLN A 152 20.73 7.82 14.26
N ARG A 153 21.73 6.95 14.17
CA ARG A 153 23.14 7.31 14.43
C ARG A 153 23.70 8.30 13.40
N THR A 154 23.46 8.05 12.11
CA THR A 154 24.03 8.88 11.03
C THR A 154 23.34 10.23 10.90
N THR A 155 22.04 10.30 11.15
CA THR A 155 21.26 11.54 11.08
C THR A 155 21.25 12.30 12.42
N ARG A 156 21.60 11.64 13.52
CA ARG A 156 21.52 12.17 14.90
C ARG A 156 20.11 12.63 15.27
N LYS A 157 19.08 12.06 14.64
CA LYS A 157 17.70 12.42 14.94
C LYS A 157 17.33 12.01 16.36
N LYS A 158 16.54 12.89 17.00
CA LYS A 158 15.89 12.61 18.28
C LYS A 158 14.45 12.18 18.02
N LEU A 159 13.88 11.38 18.92
CA LEU A 159 12.47 11.07 18.91
C LEU A 159 11.62 12.33 19.18
N PRO A 160 10.47 12.48 18.51
CA PRO A 160 9.94 11.60 17.48
C PRO A 160 10.54 11.88 16.10
N PHE A 161 10.77 10.86 15.32
CA PHE A 161 11.15 11.01 13.90
C PHE A 161 10.68 9.80 13.09
N GLY A 162 10.48 10.02 11.80
CA GLY A 162 10.06 8.97 10.88
C GLY A 162 11.13 8.60 9.86
N ILE A 163 11.05 7.35 9.40
CA ILE A 163 11.83 6.83 8.28
C ILE A 163 10.86 6.36 7.23
N ALA A 164 10.98 6.91 6.03
CA ALA A 164 10.09 6.64 4.90
C ALA A 164 10.80 5.84 3.82
N GLN A 165 10.05 5.00 3.12
CA GLN A 165 10.52 4.26 1.95
C GLN A 165 9.43 4.15 0.90
N VAL A 166 9.83 4.25 -0.37
CA VAL A 166 9.02 3.87 -1.53
C VAL A 166 9.74 2.72 -2.22
N GLY A 167 9.07 1.61 -2.41
CA GLY A 167 9.72 0.46 -3.04
C GLY A 167 8.77 -0.69 -3.37
N LYS A 168 9.27 -1.61 -4.19
CA LYS A 168 8.57 -2.82 -4.60
C LYS A 168 8.39 -3.79 -3.45
N SER A 169 7.20 -4.41 -3.40
CA SER A 169 6.86 -5.52 -2.53
C SER A 169 6.14 -6.62 -3.32
N PHE A 170 6.16 -7.82 -2.80
CA PHE A 170 5.71 -9.02 -3.51
C PHE A 170 4.89 -9.91 -2.59
N ARG A 171 3.66 -10.22 -3.01
CA ARG A 171 2.79 -11.16 -2.28
C ARG A 171 2.18 -12.15 -3.27
N ASN A 172 2.39 -13.43 -3.04
CA ASN A 172 1.85 -14.47 -3.91
C ASN A 172 0.34 -14.66 -3.68
N GLU A 173 -0.42 -13.60 -3.99
CA GLU A 173 -1.86 -13.52 -3.79
C GLU A 173 -2.59 -14.71 -4.43
N ILE A 174 -3.52 -15.30 -3.68
CA ILE A 174 -4.37 -16.41 -4.17
C ILE A 174 -5.33 -15.89 -5.24
N THR A 175 -5.98 -14.75 -4.97
CA THR A 175 -7.00 -14.13 -5.81
C THR A 175 -6.66 -12.70 -6.18
N PRO A 176 -5.62 -12.45 -7.00
CA PRO A 176 -5.38 -11.10 -7.52
C PRO A 176 -6.56 -10.68 -8.40
N GLY A 177 -6.86 -9.38 -8.43
CA GLY A 177 -8.00 -8.89 -9.21
C GLY A 177 -8.22 -7.40 -9.07
N ASN A 178 -9.30 -6.93 -9.68
CA ASN A 178 -9.68 -5.52 -9.70
C ASN A 178 -8.56 -4.61 -10.22
N PHE A 179 -8.01 -4.99 -11.40
CA PHE A 179 -6.92 -4.27 -12.06
C PHE A 179 -5.70 -4.14 -11.13
N THR A 180 -5.20 -2.91 -10.92
CA THR A 180 -4.04 -2.65 -10.06
C THR A 180 -4.36 -2.60 -8.55
N PHE A 181 -5.60 -2.88 -8.18
CA PHE A 181 -6.00 -2.91 -6.77
C PHE A 181 -5.33 -4.04 -5.99
N ARG A 182 -5.27 -5.26 -6.56
CA ARG A 182 -4.63 -6.44 -5.94
C ARG A 182 -3.80 -7.19 -6.96
N THR A 183 -2.49 -7.02 -6.86
CA THR A 183 -1.49 -7.62 -7.73
C THR A 183 -0.43 -8.35 -6.89
N ARG A 184 0.36 -9.23 -7.53
CA ARG A 184 1.44 -9.96 -6.86
C ARG A 184 2.73 -9.17 -6.72
N GLU A 185 2.92 -8.17 -7.57
CA GLU A 185 4.01 -7.20 -7.53
C GLU A 185 3.41 -5.80 -7.48
N PHE A 186 3.80 -5.00 -6.51
CA PHE A 186 3.27 -3.65 -6.29
C PHE A 186 4.31 -2.76 -5.64
N GLU A 187 4.08 -1.46 -5.60
CA GLU A 187 4.91 -0.52 -4.84
C GLU A 187 4.18 -0.05 -3.59
N GLN A 188 4.90 -0.01 -2.48
CA GLN A 188 4.45 0.59 -1.23
C GLN A 188 5.12 1.94 -1.00
N MET A 189 4.40 2.82 -0.33
CA MET A 189 4.88 4.06 0.27
C MET A 189 4.61 3.95 1.76
N GLU A 190 5.65 3.73 2.55
CA GLU A 190 5.56 3.48 3.98
C GLU A 190 6.37 4.49 4.77
N LEU A 191 5.79 4.93 5.88
CA LEU A 191 6.46 5.68 6.92
C LEU A 191 6.39 4.88 8.22
N GLU A 192 7.56 4.67 8.83
CA GLU A 192 7.64 4.17 10.20
C GLU A 192 8.03 5.35 11.10
N PHE A 193 7.07 5.82 11.88
CA PHE A 193 7.26 6.98 12.75
C PHE A 193 7.52 6.51 14.18
N PHE A 194 8.75 6.74 14.64
CA PHE A 194 9.23 6.31 15.94
C PHE A 194 8.95 7.38 16.99
N CYS A 195 8.30 6.98 18.06
CA CYS A 195 7.92 7.87 19.16
C CYS A 195 8.16 7.22 20.52
N LYS A 196 8.10 8.08 21.55
CA LYS A 196 8.22 7.64 22.93
C LYS A 196 7.00 6.81 23.35
N PRO A 197 7.19 5.65 24.01
CA PRO A 197 6.09 4.89 24.58
C PRO A 197 5.20 5.76 25.49
N GLY A 198 3.88 5.64 25.31
CA GLY A 198 2.90 6.46 26.02
C GLY A 198 2.45 7.70 25.26
N THR A 199 3.15 8.10 24.18
CA THR A 199 2.73 9.17 23.26
C THR A 199 2.14 8.65 21.95
N ASP A 200 2.11 7.34 21.79
CA ASP A 200 1.76 6.61 20.58
C ASP A 200 0.33 6.90 20.09
N LEU A 201 -0.68 6.90 20.96
CA LEU A 201 -2.07 7.15 20.54
C LEU A 201 -2.30 8.60 20.08
N GLU A 202 -1.58 9.56 20.65
CA GLU A 202 -1.61 10.95 20.19
C GLU A 202 -0.99 11.09 18.81
N TRP A 203 0.16 10.44 18.56
CA TRP A 203 0.79 10.40 17.25
C TRP A 203 -0.01 9.60 16.24
N PHE A 204 -0.69 8.54 16.66
CA PHE A 204 -1.63 7.79 15.81
C PHE A 204 -2.73 8.72 15.27
N GLN A 205 -3.37 9.51 16.12
CA GLN A 205 -4.38 10.47 15.69
C GLN A 205 -3.78 11.55 14.78
N TYR A 206 -2.59 12.08 15.11
CA TYR A 206 -1.89 13.05 14.27
C TYR A 206 -1.69 12.52 12.83
N TRP A 207 -1.22 11.27 12.68
CA TRP A 207 -0.97 10.70 11.36
C TRP A 207 -2.27 10.38 10.62
N LYS A 208 -3.34 10.00 11.30
CA LYS A 208 -4.68 9.88 10.68
C LYS A 208 -5.10 11.19 10.02
N ASP A 209 -5.00 12.29 10.75
CA ASP A 209 -5.37 13.62 10.26
C ASP A 209 -4.43 14.10 9.14
N TYR A 210 -3.15 13.81 9.26
CA TYR A 210 -2.15 14.16 8.25
C TYR A 210 -2.39 13.43 6.91
N CYS A 211 -2.68 12.15 6.96
CA CYS A 211 -3.04 11.36 5.78
C CYS A 211 -4.32 11.89 5.11
N LYS A 212 -5.35 12.19 5.91
CA LYS A 212 -6.60 12.79 5.42
C LYS A 212 -6.35 14.11 4.71
N GLN A 213 -5.58 15.00 5.31
CA GLN A 213 -5.23 16.30 4.73
C GLN A 213 -4.49 16.15 3.40
N TRP A 214 -3.57 15.18 3.30
CA TRP A 214 -2.85 14.93 2.05
C TRP A 214 -3.78 14.52 0.92
N LEU A 215 -4.71 13.59 1.17
CA LEU A 215 -5.72 13.16 0.18
C LEU A 215 -6.54 14.34 -0.33
N PHE A 216 -7.05 15.17 0.57
CA PHE A 216 -7.86 16.34 0.18
C PHE A 216 -7.02 17.40 -0.55
N SER A 217 -5.76 17.58 -0.20
CA SER A 217 -4.87 18.52 -0.87
C SER A 217 -4.61 18.17 -2.33
N LEU A 218 -4.86 16.92 -2.73
CA LEU A 218 -4.75 16.41 -4.09
C LEU A 218 -6.10 16.21 -4.79
N GLY A 219 -7.18 16.74 -4.19
CA GLY A 219 -8.51 16.81 -4.80
C GLY A 219 -9.38 15.56 -4.60
N MET A 220 -9.01 14.65 -3.68
CA MET A 220 -9.83 13.48 -3.37
C MET A 220 -11.18 13.90 -2.80
N THR A 221 -12.26 13.32 -3.32
CA THR A 221 -13.65 13.60 -2.92
C THR A 221 -13.95 12.99 -1.55
N GLU A 222 -14.44 13.80 -0.61
CA GLU A 222 -14.66 13.35 0.78
C GLU A 222 -15.73 12.26 0.86
N GLU A 223 -16.78 12.35 0.07
CA GLU A 223 -17.90 11.40 0.04
C GLU A 223 -17.48 10.00 -0.45
N ASN A 224 -16.36 9.92 -1.17
CA ASN A 224 -15.78 8.67 -1.64
C ASN A 224 -14.78 8.04 -0.64
N LEU A 225 -14.58 8.67 0.53
CA LEU A 225 -13.67 8.19 1.57
C LEU A 225 -14.43 7.86 2.85
N ARG A 226 -13.98 6.82 3.54
CA ARG A 226 -14.36 6.54 4.91
C ARG A 226 -13.17 6.08 5.74
N PHE A 227 -13.20 6.37 7.03
CA PHE A 227 -12.19 5.97 8.00
C PHE A 227 -12.81 4.93 8.92
N ARG A 228 -12.27 3.72 8.89
CA ARG A 228 -12.77 2.58 9.65
C ARG A 228 -11.75 2.15 10.70
N ASP A 229 -12.04 2.45 11.96
CA ASP A 229 -11.24 1.95 13.06
C ASP A 229 -11.50 0.46 13.28
N HIS A 230 -10.43 -0.32 13.44
CA HIS A 230 -10.54 -1.75 13.74
C HIS A 230 -11.08 -1.97 15.14
N ARG A 231 -11.98 -2.95 15.29
CA ARG A 231 -12.42 -3.45 16.59
C ARG A 231 -11.29 -4.24 17.25
N PRO A 232 -11.29 -4.40 18.59
CA PRO A 232 -10.24 -5.13 19.29
C PRO A 232 -9.98 -6.54 18.74
N GLU A 233 -11.00 -7.25 18.31
CA GLU A 233 -10.94 -8.59 17.72
C GLU A 233 -10.35 -8.65 16.29
N GLU A 234 -10.33 -7.51 15.60
CA GLU A 234 -9.77 -7.38 14.24
C GLU A 234 -8.30 -6.99 14.26
N LEU A 235 -7.80 -6.50 15.39
CA LEU A 235 -6.42 -6.02 15.50
C LEU A 235 -5.42 -7.16 15.27
N ALA A 236 -4.40 -6.89 14.44
CA ALA A 236 -3.24 -7.74 14.35
C ALA A 236 -2.55 -7.84 15.73
N PHE A 237 -1.91 -8.97 16.00
CA PHE A 237 -1.28 -9.26 17.31
C PHE A 237 -0.18 -8.24 17.71
N TYR A 238 0.37 -7.52 16.74
CA TYR A 238 1.37 -6.47 16.96
C TYR A 238 0.76 -5.07 17.10
N SER A 239 -0.53 -4.89 16.85
CA SER A 239 -1.16 -3.58 16.77
C SER A 239 -2.00 -3.28 18.00
N LYS A 240 -1.86 -2.06 18.52
CA LYS A 240 -2.68 -1.52 19.60
C LYS A 240 -3.91 -0.76 19.07
N ALA A 241 -3.79 -0.16 17.91
CA ALA A 241 -4.85 0.52 17.19
C ALA A 241 -4.56 0.47 15.69
N THR A 242 -5.59 0.34 14.87
CA THR A 242 -5.50 0.38 13.41
C THR A 242 -6.71 1.08 12.84
N THR A 243 -6.48 1.93 11.84
CA THR A 243 -7.53 2.56 11.03
C THR A 243 -7.26 2.27 9.56
N ASP A 244 -8.26 1.75 8.85
CA ASP A 244 -8.24 1.72 7.40
C ASP A 244 -8.87 2.99 6.85
N VAL A 245 -8.20 3.60 5.88
CA VAL A 245 -8.81 4.58 4.99
C VAL A 245 -9.29 3.83 3.77
N GLU A 246 -10.59 3.83 3.54
CA GLU A 246 -11.21 3.12 2.42
C GLU A 246 -11.73 4.11 1.39
N TYR A 247 -11.63 3.74 0.12
CA TYR A 247 -12.15 4.48 -1.03
C TYR A 247 -13.27 3.70 -1.70
N LEU A 248 -14.27 4.41 -2.19
CA LEU A 248 -15.38 3.83 -2.96
C LEU A 248 -14.97 3.65 -4.42
N PHE A 249 -14.34 2.52 -4.71
CA PHE A 249 -13.99 2.12 -6.07
C PHE A 249 -15.25 1.70 -6.86
N PRO A 250 -15.18 1.57 -8.20
CA PRO A 250 -16.29 1.05 -8.99
C PRO A 250 -16.78 -0.35 -8.58
N PHE A 251 -15.94 -1.14 -7.94
CA PHE A 251 -16.27 -2.47 -7.41
C PHE A 251 -16.68 -2.48 -5.92
N GLY A 252 -16.85 -1.32 -5.31
CA GLY A 252 -17.22 -1.17 -3.90
C GLY A 252 -16.10 -0.59 -3.03
N TRP A 253 -16.34 -0.56 -1.73
CA TRP A 253 -15.37 -0.07 -0.76
C TRP A 253 -14.12 -0.94 -0.73
N GLY A 254 -12.96 -0.34 -0.81
CA GLY A 254 -11.67 -1.00 -0.73
C GLY A 254 -10.67 -0.21 0.09
N GLU A 255 -9.85 -0.92 0.84
CA GLU A 255 -8.77 -0.33 1.62
C GLU A 255 -7.79 0.40 0.72
N LEU A 256 -7.56 1.66 1.04
CA LEU A 256 -6.62 2.54 0.34
C LEU A 256 -5.34 2.75 1.15
N TRP A 257 -5.47 2.86 2.46
CA TRP A 257 -4.40 3.17 3.39
C TRP A 257 -4.61 2.48 4.71
N GLY A 258 -3.59 1.83 5.25
CA GLY A 258 -3.57 1.33 6.62
C GLY A 258 -2.76 2.24 7.51
N ILE A 259 -3.29 2.61 8.68
CA ILE A 259 -2.58 3.37 9.69
C ILE A 259 -2.61 2.57 10.98
N ALA A 260 -1.45 2.15 11.48
CA ALA A 260 -1.35 1.27 12.64
C ALA A 260 -0.43 1.83 13.72
N ASP A 261 -0.82 1.64 14.98
CA ASP A 261 0.07 1.72 16.13
C ASP A 261 0.66 0.32 16.36
N ARG A 262 1.90 0.12 15.92
CA ARG A 262 2.60 -1.18 15.97
C ARG A 262 3.31 -1.42 17.30
N THR A 263 3.24 -0.49 18.23
CA THR A 263 3.96 -0.56 19.52
C THR A 263 5.47 -0.72 19.34
N ASP A 264 6.15 -1.44 20.20
CA ASP A 264 7.58 -1.80 20.10
C ASP A 264 7.83 -3.15 19.42
N TYR A 265 6.80 -3.78 18.87
CA TYR A 265 6.83 -5.16 18.44
C TYR A 265 7.98 -5.48 17.49
N ASP A 266 8.10 -4.75 16.37
CA ASP A 266 9.05 -5.08 15.32
C ASP A 266 10.49 -4.92 15.78
N LEU A 267 10.85 -3.78 16.39
CA LEU A 267 12.20 -3.54 16.91
C LEU A 267 12.57 -4.56 17.99
N LYS A 268 11.63 -4.91 18.87
CA LYS A 268 11.81 -5.91 19.91
C LYS A 268 12.09 -7.30 19.31
N ARG A 269 11.32 -7.72 18.29
CA ARG A 269 11.54 -8.99 17.60
C ARG A 269 12.90 -9.05 16.92
N HIS A 270 13.30 -7.97 16.25
CA HIS A 270 14.63 -7.91 15.63
C HIS A 270 15.76 -7.90 16.66
N GLN A 271 15.58 -7.22 17.79
CA GLN A 271 16.54 -7.24 18.90
C GLN A 271 16.70 -8.64 19.48
N GLU A 272 15.60 -9.32 19.80
CA GLU A 272 15.60 -10.67 20.36
C GLU A 272 16.26 -11.68 19.42
N HIS A 273 15.98 -11.62 18.12
CA HIS A 273 16.52 -12.56 17.13
C HIS A 273 17.98 -12.30 16.77
N SER A 274 18.39 -11.04 16.69
CA SER A 274 19.74 -10.68 16.27
C SER A 274 20.73 -10.56 17.42
N GLY A 275 20.25 -10.40 18.65
CA GLY A 275 21.07 -10.05 19.81
C GLY A 275 21.68 -8.65 19.76
N LYS A 276 21.25 -7.81 18.79
CA LYS A 276 21.73 -6.42 18.66
C LYS A 276 20.83 -5.48 19.44
N ASP A 277 21.42 -4.44 20.04
CA ASP A 277 20.69 -3.39 20.74
C ASP A 277 19.98 -2.47 19.74
N LEU A 278 18.65 -2.49 19.72
CA LEU A 278 17.77 -1.63 18.93
C LEU A 278 17.07 -0.57 19.80
N THR A 279 17.53 -0.37 21.03
CA THR A 279 16.99 0.66 21.92
C THR A 279 17.44 2.06 21.50
N TYR A 280 16.62 3.05 21.84
CA TYR A 280 16.95 4.46 21.75
C TYR A 280 17.38 4.99 23.12
N PHE A 281 18.46 5.78 23.17
CA PHE A 281 18.87 6.48 24.38
C PHE A 281 18.24 7.86 24.43
N ASP A 282 17.32 8.05 25.35
CA ASP A 282 16.69 9.33 25.64
C ASP A 282 17.57 10.15 26.59
N GLN A 283 18.19 11.20 26.06
CA GLN A 283 19.09 12.05 26.83
C GLN A 283 18.35 12.91 27.88
N GLU A 284 17.09 13.24 27.64
CA GLU A 284 16.29 14.08 28.54
C GLU A 284 15.85 13.28 29.78
N GLU A 285 15.49 12.01 29.57
CA GLU A 285 15.10 11.10 30.65
C GLU A 285 16.27 10.24 31.19
N ASN A 286 17.43 10.33 30.56
CA ASN A 286 18.63 9.56 30.89
C ASN A 286 18.33 8.04 30.99
N ARG A 287 17.55 7.51 30.05
CA ARG A 287 17.21 6.07 29.99
C ARG A 287 17.15 5.54 28.57
N ARG A 288 17.24 4.21 28.45
CA ARG A 288 17.02 3.51 27.18
C ARG A 288 15.65 2.85 27.17
N TYR A 289 15.04 2.86 25.98
CA TYR A 289 13.81 2.11 25.70
C TYR A 289 13.72 1.78 24.22
N ILE A 290 12.88 0.80 23.88
CA ILE A 290 12.51 0.52 22.49
C ILE A 290 11.39 1.50 22.12
N PRO A 291 11.53 2.31 21.04
CA PRO A 291 10.47 3.23 20.60
C PRO A 291 9.19 2.48 20.21
N TYR A 292 8.07 3.15 20.34
CA TYR A 292 6.82 2.75 19.70
C TYR A 292 6.77 3.30 18.27
N VAL A 293 5.97 2.67 17.41
CA VAL A 293 5.94 2.95 15.99
C VAL A 293 4.51 3.20 15.52
N ILE A 294 4.31 4.29 14.79
CA ILE A 294 3.09 4.55 14.03
C ILE A 294 3.41 4.38 12.56
N GLU A 295 2.66 3.52 11.89
CA GLU A 295 2.84 3.16 10.49
C GLU A 295 1.67 3.62 9.62
N PRO A 296 1.79 4.74 8.89
CA PRO A 296 0.98 4.98 7.71
C PRO A 296 1.56 4.25 6.50
N SER A 297 0.82 3.27 5.96
CA SER A 297 1.26 2.44 4.83
C SER A 297 0.21 2.40 3.73
N LEU A 298 0.64 2.62 2.50
CA LEU A 298 -0.22 2.54 1.32
C LEU A 298 0.48 1.96 0.10
N GLY A 299 -0.33 1.40 -0.81
CA GLY A 299 0.12 0.95 -2.13
C GLY A 299 0.07 2.09 -3.15
N ALA A 300 1.19 2.39 -3.80
CA ALA A 300 1.25 3.42 -4.84
C ALA A 300 0.35 3.10 -6.04
N ASP A 301 0.26 1.82 -6.42
CA ASP A 301 -0.59 1.34 -7.51
C ASP A 301 -2.08 1.53 -7.20
N ARG A 302 -2.48 1.17 -5.99
CA ARG A 302 -3.87 1.32 -5.50
C ARG A 302 -4.25 2.79 -5.34
N MET A 303 -3.33 3.61 -4.85
CA MET A 303 -3.53 5.06 -4.73
C MET A 303 -3.68 5.72 -6.11
N ALA A 304 -2.85 5.36 -7.08
CA ALA A 304 -2.98 5.84 -8.45
C ALA A 304 -4.33 5.46 -9.06
N LEU A 305 -4.79 4.23 -8.83
CA LEU A 305 -6.12 3.80 -9.27
C LEU A 305 -7.23 4.63 -8.63
N ALA A 306 -7.15 4.91 -7.32
CA ALA A 306 -8.15 5.73 -6.63
C ALA A 306 -8.21 7.16 -7.18
N PHE A 307 -7.06 7.81 -7.40
CA PHE A 307 -7.03 9.14 -8.00
C PHE A 307 -7.59 9.15 -9.42
N LEU A 308 -7.36 8.11 -10.23
CA LEU A 308 -7.97 8.00 -11.56
C LEU A 308 -9.49 7.83 -11.48
N CYS A 309 -9.97 6.96 -10.61
CA CYS A 309 -11.41 6.76 -10.40
C CYS A 309 -12.11 8.05 -9.93
N ASP A 310 -11.48 8.77 -9.00
CA ASP A 310 -12.04 10.00 -8.44
C ASP A 310 -12.04 11.17 -9.44
N ALA A 311 -11.08 11.19 -10.35
CA ALA A 311 -10.94 12.22 -11.37
C ALA A 311 -11.78 11.96 -12.64
N TYR A 312 -12.30 10.74 -12.83
CA TYR A 312 -13.09 10.38 -14.00
C TYR A 312 -14.45 11.07 -14.00
N ASP A 313 -14.79 11.70 -15.12
CA ASP A 313 -16.10 12.34 -15.33
C ASP A 313 -16.55 12.21 -16.77
N GLU A 314 -17.87 12.21 -16.98
CA GLU A 314 -18.54 12.21 -18.29
C GLU A 314 -19.35 13.49 -18.45
N GLU A 315 -18.84 14.43 -19.25
CA GLU A 315 -19.47 15.72 -19.48
C GLU A 315 -20.31 15.72 -20.77
N VAL A 316 -21.54 16.17 -20.68
CA VAL A 316 -22.36 16.43 -21.85
C VAL A 316 -21.93 17.76 -22.47
N VAL A 317 -21.30 17.72 -23.64
CA VAL A 317 -20.75 18.92 -24.34
C VAL A 317 -21.67 19.45 -25.44
N GLY A 318 -22.75 18.73 -25.77
CA GLY A 318 -23.73 19.13 -26.79
C GLY A 318 -24.67 17.99 -27.12
N GLN A 319 -25.36 18.13 -28.22
CA GLN A 319 -26.19 17.07 -28.82
C GLN A 319 -25.85 16.90 -30.30
N ASP A 320 -25.88 15.65 -30.75
CA ASP A 320 -25.72 15.33 -32.16
C ASP A 320 -26.96 15.76 -32.99
N LYS A 321 -26.89 15.59 -34.31
CA LYS A 321 -28.00 15.95 -35.24
C LYS A 321 -29.30 15.18 -34.99
N ASN A 322 -29.23 14.10 -34.20
CA ASN A 322 -30.38 13.25 -33.86
C ASN A 322 -30.88 13.50 -32.43
N GLY A 323 -30.35 14.51 -31.74
CA GLY A 323 -30.71 14.84 -30.36
C GLY A 323 -30.11 13.92 -29.28
N LYS A 324 -29.12 13.09 -29.65
CA LYS A 324 -28.40 12.27 -28.70
C LYS A 324 -27.27 13.10 -28.07
N ASP A 325 -27.12 12.99 -26.77
CA ASP A 325 -26.06 13.67 -26.02
C ASP A 325 -24.66 13.29 -26.54
N ASP A 326 -23.85 14.31 -26.81
CA ASP A 326 -22.43 14.19 -27.13
C ASP A 326 -21.66 14.21 -25.80
N ILE A 327 -21.12 13.05 -25.43
CA ILE A 327 -20.47 12.84 -24.14
C ILE A 327 -18.94 12.88 -24.33
N ARG A 328 -18.30 13.72 -23.53
CA ARG A 328 -16.85 13.79 -23.45
C ARG A 328 -16.36 13.19 -22.11
N VAL A 329 -15.45 12.23 -22.18
CA VAL A 329 -14.74 11.71 -21.00
C VAL A 329 -13.61 12.67 -20.62
N VAL A 330 -13.59 13.07 -19.36
CA VAL A 330 -12.58 13.97 -18.78
C VAL A 330 -11.98 13.37 -17.53
N LEU A 331 -10.69 13.62 -17.29
CA LEU A 331 -10.01 13.34 -16.03
C LEU A 331 -9.68 14.66 -15.33
N HIS A 332 -10.39 14.95 -14.24
CA HIS A 332 -10.17 16.13 -13.40
C HIS A 332 -9.01 15.91 -12.43
N LEU A 333 -7.82 15.62 -12.97
CA LEU A 333 -6.62 15.39 -12.17
C LEU A 333 -6.11 16.68 -11.54
N HIS A 334 -5.70 16.59 -10.27
CA HIS A 334 -4.95 17.68 -9.66
C HIS A 334 -3.65 17.94 -10.45
N PRO A 335 -3.24 19.21 -10.67
CA PRO A 335 -2.06 19.54 -11.48
C PRO A 335 -0.77 18.85 -11.02
N ALA A 336 -0.61 18.59 -9.72
CA ALA A 336 0.52 17.84 -9.20
C ALA A 336 0.58 16.40 -9.70
N LEU A 337 -0.55 15.79 -10.04
CA LEU A 337 -0.68 14.38 -10.47
C LEU A 337 -0.70 14.23 -11.99
N ALA A 338 -1.12 15.26 -12.73
CA ALA A 338 -1.25 15.21 -14.19
C ALA A 338 0.09 14.80 -14.86
N PRO A 339 0.08 13.82 -15.80
CA PRO A 339 1.28 13.37 -16.48
C PRO A 339 2.03 14.49 -17.20
N PHE A 340 1.31 15.33 -17.97
CA PHE A 340 1.82 16.55 -18.54
C PHE A 340 1.35 17.75 -17.74
N LYS A 341 2.24 18.72 -17.50
CA LYS A 341 1.93 19.95 -16.75
C LYS A 341 1.48 21.07 -17.68
N ALA A 342 1.89 21.03 -18.92
CA ALA A 342 1.54 21.99 -19.96
C ALA A 342 1.62 21.31 -21.33
N ALA A 343 0.90 21.89 -22.30
CA ALA A 343 1.06 21.59 -23.72
C ALA A 343 1.27 22.88 -24.49
N VAL A 344 2.21 22.88 -25.43
CA VAL A 344 2.47 24.03 -26.30
C VAL A 344 1.88 23.74 -27.66
N LEU A 345 0.74 24.37 -27.96
CA LEU A 345 -0.07 24.10 -29.15
C LEU A 345 -0.03 25.31 -30.11
N PRO A 346 0.81 25.31 -31.16
CA PRO A 346 0.87 26.42 -32.10
C PRO A 346 -0.39 26.50 -32.96
N LEU A 347 -1.04 27.66 -33.03
CA LEU A 347 -2.21 27.89 -33.84
C LEU A 347 -1.95 27.78 -35.35
N SER A 348 -0.72 27.90 -35.80
CA SER A 348 -0.32 27.74 -37.19
C SER A 348 1.11 27.27 -37.31
N LYS A 349 1.47 26.65 -38.45
CA LYS A 349 2.84 26.20 -38.76
C LYS A 349 3.90 27.33 -38.71
N LYS A 350 3.48 28.57 -38.94
CA LYS A 350 4.38 29.72 -38.86
C LYS A 350 4.87 30.00 -37.43
N LEU A 351 4.11 29.56 -36.43
CA LEU A 351 4.47 29.72 -35.02
C LEU A 351 5.28 28.55 -34.44
N ALA A 352 5.53 27.50 -35.23
CA ALA A 352 6.24 26.31 -34.77
C ALA A 352 7.62 26.61 -34.16
N PRO A 353 8.48 27.49 -34.74
CA PRO A 353 9.78 27.81 -34.16
C PRO A 353 9.67 28.42 -32.75
N LYS A 354 8.70 29.32 -32.56
CA LYS A 354 8.46 29.95 -31.23
C LYS A 354 7.83 28.96 -30.24
N ALA A 355 6.96 28.11 -30.71
CA ALA A 355 6.36 27.04 -29.88
C ALA A 355 7.43 26.05 -29.41
N GLN A 356 8.39 25.68 -30.30
CA GLN A 356 9.51 24.82 -29.92
C GLN A 356 10.41 25.50 -28.88
N GLU A 357 10.73 26.78 -29.02
CA GLU A 357 11.50 27.53 -28.03
C GLU A 357 10.83 27.50 -26.63
N ILE A 358 9.49 27.69 -26.60
CA ILE A 358 8.73 27.65 -25.36
C ILE A 358 8.72 26.24 -24.77
N HIS A 359 8.49 25.21 -25.60
CA HIS A 359 8.57 23.82 -25.19
C HIS A 359 9.92 23.49 -24.56
N ASP A 360 11.01 23.84 -25.22
CA ASP A 360 12.38 23.57 -24.77
C ASP A 360 12.73 24.30 -23.47
N MET A 361 12.15 25.47 -23.24
CA MET A 361 12.30 26.20 -21.99
C MET A 361 11.56 25.49 -20.84
N LEU A 362 10.30 25.10 -21.06
CA LEU A 362 9.44 24.50 -20.03
C LEU A 362 9.85 23.07 -19.70
N SER A 363 10.29 22.30 -20.69
CA SER A 363 10.69 20.89 -20.54
C SER A 363 11.89 20.68 -19.61
N LYS A 364 12.64 21.74 -19.30
CA LYS A 364 13.71 21.70 -18.30
C LYS A 364 13.17 21.58 -16.86
N HIS A 365 11.91 21.87 -16.63
CA HIS A 365 11.30 21.94 -15.30
C HIS A 365 10.25 20.86 -15.07
N PHE A 366 9.54 20.44 -16.12
CA PHE A 366 8.46 19.45 -16.01
C PHE A 366 8.11 18.83 -17.37
N MET A 367 7.29 17.79 -17.36
CA MET A 367 6.79 17.15 -18.58
C MET A 367 5.86 18.12 -19.33
N VAL A 368 6.18 18.36 -20.60
CA VAL A 368 5.45 19.23 -21.52
C VAL A 368 5.15 18.47 -22.80
N ASP A 369 3.93 18.57 -23.27
CA ASP A 369 3.52 18.05 -24.59
C ASP A 369 3.66 19.13 -25.67
N TYR A 370 3.75 18.70 -26.96
CA TYR A 370 3.95 19.59 -28.10
C TYR A 370 3.05 19.21 -29.28
#